data_c1d651a15c1b7efaaa1667289a75b125
#
_entry.id   c1d651a15c1b7efaaa1667289a75b125
#
_cell.length_a   1.000
_cell.length_b   1.000
_cell.length_c   1.000
_cell.angle_alpha   90.00
_cell.angle_beta   90.00
_cell.angle_gamma   90.00
#
_symmetry.space_group_name_H-M   'P 1'
#
loop_
_entity.id
_entity.type
_entity.pdbx_description
1 polymer ?
#
loop_
_entity_poly.entity_id
_entity_poly.type
_entity_poly.pdbx_seq_one_letter_code
_entity_poly.pdbx_strand_id
1 'polypeptide(L)'
;MRTLWKLALGAIGTLVAASPLLAHHDWPVDRTRQITVTGTVTAFRWADPHVMIDLDVQANGTIEKWKVGGSNKKNSAANGWDKNTLKPGDVITGIGFRFKDGSNAAQLQKIVMANGKEMDLYGQLRVLPAADPTTSTGREQRSVTSR
;
A
#
# COMPACT_ATOMS: atom_id res chain seq x y z
N MET A 1 -54.68 -15.04 -51.47
CA MET A 1 -54.01 -13.73 -51.63
C MET A 1 -54.12 -12.94 -50.34
N ARG A 2 -53.10 -12.85 -49.57
CA ARG A 2 -52.85 -11.80 -48.54
C ARG A 2 -51.50 -12.06 -47.93
N THR A 3 -50.55 -11.25 -48.39
CA THR A 3 -49.15 -11.21 -47.97
C THR A 3 -49.06 -10.65 -46.56
N LEU A 4 -48.64 -11.48 -45.60
CA LEU A 4 -48.33 -11.01 -44.24
C LEU A 4 -46.86 -10.56 -44.18
N TRP A 5 -46.67 -9.28 -44.04
CA TRP A 5 -45.39 -8.66 -43.76
C TRP A 5 -45.03 -8.92 -42.29
N LYS A 6 -44.07 -9.77 -42.09
CA LYS A 6 -43.48 -9.97 -40.77
C LYS A 6 -42.42 -8.90 -40.56
N LEU A 7 -42.75 -7.95 -39.70
CA LEU A 7 -41.81 -6.98 -39.17
C LEU A 7 -40.84 -7.74 -38.22
N ALA A 8 -39.62 -7.94 -38.66
CA ALA A 8 -38.55 -8.38 -37.78
C ALA A 8 -37.98 -7.17 -37.02
N LEU A 9 -38.40 -7.00 -35.76
CA LEU A 9 -37.73 -6.08 -34.86
C LEU A 9 -36.40 -6.70 -34.45
N GLY A 10 -35.30 -6.16 -35.00
CA GLY A 10 -33.94 -6.47 -34.56
C GLY A 10 -33.70 -5.84 -33.19
N ALA A 11 -33.63 -6.67 -32.16
CA ALA A 11 -33.14 -6.26 -30.86
C ALA A 11 -31.62 -6.06 -30.96
N ILE A 12 -31.18 -4.82 -31.07
CA ILE A 12 -29.76 -4.47 -30.90
C ILE A 12 -29.45 -4.59 -29.41
N GLY A 13 -28.94 -5.75 -29.01
CA GLY A 13 -28.39 -5.95 -27.68
C GLY A 13 -27.10 -5.15 -27.54
N THR A 14 -27.18 -4.05 -26.81
CA THR A 14 -25.98 -3.29 -26.40
C THR A 14 -25.21 -4.13 -25.40
N LEU A 15 -24.18 -4.82 -25.89
CA LEU A 15 -23.21 -5.50 -25.03
C LEU A 15 -22.41 -4.44 -24.30
N VAL A 16 -22.82 -4.09 -23.08
CA VAL A 16 -22.02 -3.26 -22.18
C VAL A 16 -20.85 -4.12 -21.74
N ALA A 17 -19.71 -3.93 -22.39
CA ALA A 17 -18.46 -4.48 -21.92
C ALA A 17 -18.13 -3.83 -20.57
N ALA A 18 -18.45 -4.52 -19.48
CA ALA A 18 -17.98 -4.17 -18.15
C ALA A 18 -16.48 -4.37 -18.14
N SER A 19 -15.73 -3.32 -18.47
CA SER A 19 -14.29 -3.30 -18.23
C SER A 19 -14.08 -3.49 -16.73
N PRO A 20 -13.28 -4.47 -16.28
CA PRO A 20 -12.89 -4.52 -14.88
C PRO A 20 -12.11 -3.24 -14.61
N LEU A 21 -12.74 -2.32 -13.88
CA LEU A 21 -12.02 -1.22 -13.26
C LEU A 21 -11.04 -1.88 -12.30
N LEU A 22 -9.78 -1.96 -12.72
CA LEU A 22 -8.66 -2.26 -11.86
C LEU A 22 -8.57 -1.09 -10.86
N ALA A 23 -9.44 -1.13 -9.86
CA ALA A 23 -9.33 -0.26 -8.72
C ALA A 23 -7.99 -0.61 -8.07
N HIS A 24 -7.00 0.24 -8.26
CA HIS A 24 -5.88 0.27 -7.36
C HIS A 24 -6.44 0.59 -5.98
N HIS A 25 -6.74 -0.46 -5.20
CA HIS A 25 -7.14 -0.29 -3.82
C HIS A 25 -5.93 0.27 -3.07
N ASP A 26 -5.93 1.58 -2.90
CA ASP A 26 -4.98 2.22 -2.00
C ASP A 26 -5.28 1.72 -0.59
N TRP A 27 -4.22 1.41 0.16
CA TRP A 27 -4.38 0.94 1.53
C TRP A 27 -4.98 2.06 2.38
N PRO A 28 -6.03 1.78 3.17
CA PRO A 28 -6.71 2.79 3.99
C PRO A 28 -5.87 3.16 5.22
N VAL A 29 -4.66 3.69 4.99
CA VAL A 29 -3.68 4.01 6.02
C VAL A 29 -3.60 5.51 6.29
N ASP A 30 -3.21 5.86 7.50
CA ASP A 30 -2.88 7.22 7.89
C ASP A 30 -1.42 7.53 7.49
N ARG A 31 -1.24 8.22 6.37
CA ARG A 31 0.09 8.59 5.87
C ARG A 31 0.69 9.82 6.56
N THR A 32 -0.05 10.46 7.46
CA THR A 32 0.45 11.65 8.19
C THR A 32 1.34 11.26 9.34
N ARG A 33 1.27 10.00 9.79
CA ARG A 33 1.99 9.51 10.96
C ARG A 33 2.59 8.14 10.71
N GLN A 34 3.90 8.09 10.57
CA GLN A 34 4.64 6.84 10.48
C GLN A 34 4.65 6.14 11.84
N ILE A 35 4.51 4.83 11.83
CA ILE A 35 4.61 3.96 13.00
C ILE A 35 5.78 3.00 12.88
N THR A 36 6.23 2.52 14.02
CA THR A 36 7.18 1.42 14.17
C THR A 36 6.52 0.32 15.00
N VAL A 37 6.55 -0.92 14.52
CA VAL A 37 6.01 -2.08 15.23
C VAL A 37 7.05 -3.19 15.26
N THR A 38 7.39 -3.67 16.46
CA THR A 38 8.33 -4.79 16.64
C THR A 38 7.56 -6.01 17.12
N GLY A 39 7.78 -7.16 16.48
CA GLY A 39 7.10 -8.39 16.84
C GLY A 39 7.78 -9.64 16.30
N THR A 40 7.28 -10.78 16.76
CA THR A 40 7.71 -12.10 16.29
C THR A 40 6.80 -12.53 15.14
N VAL A 41 7.40 -12.93 14.02
CA VAL A 41 6.68 -13.47 12.86
C VAL A 41 5.98 -14.77 13.25
N THR A 42 4.68 -14.85 13.02
CA THR A 42 3.90 -16.09 13.20
C THR A 42 3.54 -16.72 11.86
N ALA A 43 3.38 -15.90 10.80
CA ALA A 43 3.19 -16.39 9.44
C ALA A 43 3.75 -15.37 8.43
N PHE A 44 4.30 -15.89 7.34
CA PHE A 44 4.72 -15.11 6.19
C PHE A 44 4.05 -15.64 4.93
N ARG A 45 3.28 -14.79 4.26
CA ARG A 45 2.54 -15.14 3.05
C ARG A 45 3.14 -14.43 1.85
N TRP A 46 3.86 -15.20 1.05
CA TRP A 46 4.41 -14.77 -0.23
C TRP A 46 3.37 -14.94 -1.33
N ALA A 47 2.42 -14.02 -1.43
CA ALA A 47 1.29 -14.10 -2.36
C ALA A 47 0.94 -12.73 -2.95
N ASP A 48 0.25 -12.74 -4.10
CA ASP A 48 -0.40 -11.56 -4.65
C ASP A 48 -1.84 -11.47 -4.11
N PRO A 49 -2.45 -10.30 -4.03
CA PRO A 49 -1.93 -8.99 -4.47
C PRO A 49 -0.92 -8.35 -3.51
N HIS A 50 -0.77 -8.87 -2.31
CA HIS A 50 0.11 -8.31 -1.29
C HIS A 50 0.88 -9.38 -0.53
N VAL A 51 2.18 -9.13 -0.32
CA VAL A 51 3.00 -9.88 0.62
C VAL A 51 2.57 -9.49 2.03
N MET A 52 2.23 -10.49 2.87
CA MET A 52 1.66 -10.28 4.20
C MET A 52 2.48 -11.00 5.28
N ILE A 53 2.54 -10.38 6.44
CA ILE A 53 3.25 -10.89 7.63
C ILE A 53 2.29 -10.81 8.81
N ASP A 54 2.10 -11.90 9.52
CA ASP A 54 1.40 -11.91 10.81
C ASP A 54 2.44 -11.84 11.92
N LEU A 55 2.23 -10.94 12.90
CA LEU A 55 3.14 -10.69 14.02
C LEU A 55 2.44 -10.87 15.35
N ASP A 56 3.18 -11.42 16.31
CA ASP A 56 2.89 -11.31 17.73
C ASP A 56 3.70 -10.16 18.32
N VAL A 57 2.98 -9.14 18.79
CA VAL A 57 3.58 -7.91 19.32
C VAL A 57 3.32 -7.84 20.82
N GLN A 58 4.38 -7.70 21.61
CA GLN A 58 4.25 -7.47 23.06
C GLN A 58 3.83 -6.02 23.32
N ALA A 59 2.68 -5.83 23.93
CA ALA A 59 2.15 -4.53 24.29
C ALA A 59 1.50 -4.60 25.70
N ASN A 60 1.96 -3.76 26.62
CA ASN A 60 1.36 -3.64 27.95
C ASN A 60 1.16 -4.98 28.70
N GLY A 61 2.09 -5.92 28.56
CA GLY A 61 2.02 -7.23 29.20
C GLY A 61 1.12 -8.25 28.50
N THR A 62 0.53 -7.91 27.36
CA THR A 62 -0.29 -8.79 26.53
C THR A 62 0.31 -8.96 25.14
N ILE A 63 -0.13 -10.02 24.45
CA ILE A 63 0.25 -10.23 23.04
C ILE A 63 -0.87 -9.71 22.14
N GLU A 64 -0.53 -8.74 21.32
CA GLU A 64 -1.39 -8.25 20.25
C GLU A 64 -1.06 -8.95 18.94
N LYS A 65 -2.10 -9.43 18.23
CA LYS A 65 -1.95 -9.99 16.89
C LYS A 65 -2.01 -8.86 15.87
N TRP A 66 -0.94 -8.71 15.10
CA TRP A 66 -0.84 -7.71 14.05
C TRP A 66 -0.81 -8.36 12.67
N LYS A 67 -1.45 -7.70 11.71
CA LYS A 67 -1.37 -8.04 10.28
C LYS A 67 -0.71 -6.89 9.55
N VAL A 68 0.49 -7.14 9.04
CA VAL A 68 1.23 -6.12 8.32
C VAL A 68 1.60 -6.63 6.94
N GLY A 69 1.83 -5.73 6.02
CA GLY A 69 2.15 -6.14 4.66
C GLY A 69 2.59 -4.98 3.81
N GLY A 70 2.83 -5.27 2.57
CA GLY A 70 3.37 -4.27 1.68
C GLY A 70 3.00 -4.52 0.22
N SER A 71 3.96 -4.47 -0.65
CA SER A 71 3.81 -4.57 -2.08
C SER A 71 3.43 -5.98 -2.55
N ASN A 72 3.22 -6.13 -3.84
CA ASN A 72 3.03 -7.43 -4.49
C ASN A 72 4.37 -8.19 -4.59
N LYS A 73 4.31 -9.48 -4.95
CA LYS A 73 5.50 -10.33 -5.10
C LYS A 73 6.54 -9.75 -6.06
N LYS A 74 6.10 -9.22 -7.21
CA LYS A 74 7.01 -8.70 -8.23
C LYS A 74 7.85 -7.54 -7.69
N ASN A 75 7.21 -6.57 -7.05
CA ASN A 75 7.89 -5.40 -6.51
C ASN A 75 8.77 -5.78 -5.30
N SER A 76 8.27 -6.65 -4.43
CA SER A 76 9.06 -7.13 -3.28
C SER A 76 10.29 -7.93 -3.75
N ALA A 77 10.15 -8.79 -4.77
CA ALA A 77 11.27 -9.54 -5.35
C ALA A 77 12.35 -8.61 -5.93
N ALA A 78 11.96 -7.50 -6.56
CA ALA A 78 12.90 -6.49 -7.05
C ALA A 78 13.74 -5.85 -5.92
N ASN A 79 13.27 -5.94 -4.67
CA ASN A 79 13.97 -5.47 -3.47
C ASN A 79 14.62 -6.62 -2.68
N GLY A 80 14.82 -7.76 -3.31
CA GLY A 80 15.52 -8.90 -2.72
C GLY A 80 14.69 -9.80 -1.82
N TRP A 81 13.35 -9.68 -1.84
CA TRP A 81 12.46 -10.58 -1.11
C TRP A 81 12.17 -11.84 -1.92
N ASP A 82 11.99 -12.94 -1.20
CA ASP A 82 11.48 -14.21 -1.75
C ASP A 82 10.61 -14.94 -0.70
N LYS A 83 10.11 -16.12 -1.07
CA LYS A 83 9.26 -16.93 -0.19
C LYS A 83 9.94 -17.41 1.10
N ASN A 84 11.28 -17.33 1.19
CA ASN A 84 12.08 -17.77 2.32
C ASN A 84 12.65 -16.59 3.13
N THR A 85 12.31 -15.35 2.78
CA THR A 85 12.84 -14.14 3.42
C THR A 85 12.53 -14.09 4.90
N LEU A 86 11.35 -14.52 5.31
CA LEU A 86 10.95 -14.63 6.71
C LEU A 86 10.38 -16.00 7.01
N LYS A 87 10.53 -16.42 8.25
CA LYS A 87 9.95 -17.65 8.79
C LYS A 87 9.34 -17.40 10.17
N PRO A 88 8.39 -18.24 10.62
CA PRO A 88 7.89 -18.17 11.99
C PRO A 88 9.04 -18.21 13.00
N GLY A 89 8.96 -17.35 14.01
CA GLY A 89 9.99 -17.17 15.03
C GLY A 89 10.98 -16.03 14.76
N ASP A 90 11.07 -15.51 13.53
CA ASP A 90 11.91 -14.35 13.25
C ASP A 90 11.38 -13.12 13.98
N VAL A 91 12.25 -12.30 14.54
CA VAL A 91 11.90 -11.01 15.12
C VAL A 91 12.19 -9.91 14.12
N ILE A 92 11.21 -9.07 13.84
CA ILE A 92 11.36 -7.96 12.94
C ILE A 92 10.80 -6.67 13.55
N THR A 93 11.34 -5.55 13.09
CA THR A 93 10.78 -4.21 13.31
C THR A 93 10.25 -3.69 11.99
N GLY A 94 8.93 -3.58 11.86
CA GLY A 94 8.26 -3.01 10.70
C GLY A 94 8.10 -1.50 10.84
N ILE A 95 8.34 -0.77 9.76
CA ILE A 95 8.19 0.69 9.69
C ILE A 95 7.23 1.00 8.56
N GLY A 96 6.18 1.76 8.86
CA GLY A 96 5.13 2.04 7.89
C GLY A 96 3.98 2.88 8.44
N PHE A 97 2.78 2.64 7.96
CA PHE A 97 1.58 3.42 8.29
C PHE A 97 0.46 2.52 8.77
N ARG A 98 -0.13 2.88 9.91
CA ARG A 98 -1.26 2.15 10.49
C ARG A 98 -2.54 2.38 9.69
N PHE A 99 -3.46 1.43 9.71
CA PHE A 99 -4.79 1.58 9.14
C PHE A 99 -5.57 2.64 9.91
N LYS A 100 -6.39 3.43 9.17
CA LYS A 100 -7.19 4.54 9.73
C LYS A 100 -8.28 4.07 10.69
N ASP A 101 -8.72 2.82 10.56
CA ASP A 101 -9.73 2.21 11.44
C ASP A 101 -9.21 1.89 12.84
N GLY A 102 -7.92 2.13 13.10
CA GLY A 102 -7.28 1.88 14.38
C GLY A 102 -6.96 0.41 14.66
N SER A 103 -7.22 -0.50 13.73
CA SER A 103 -6.90 -1.92 13.86
C SER A 103 -5.39 -2.15 14.03
N ASN A 104 -5.01 -3.34 14.50
CA ASN A 104 -3.62 -3.77 14.55
C ASN A 104 -3.18 -4.27 13.16
N ALA A 105 -3.22 -3.35 12.21
CA ALA A 105 -2.82 -3.56 10.83
C ALA A 105 -2.01 -2.36 10.30
N ALA A 106 -1.02 -2.64 9.46
CA ALA A 106 -0.18 -1.61 8.87
C ALA A 106 0.30 -1.97 7.46
N GLN A 107 0.42 -0.96 6.63
CA GLN A 107 1.18 -1.01 5.39
C GLN A 107 2.64 -0.69 5.71
N LEU A 108 3.52 -1.67 5.57
CA LEU A 108 4.95 -1.47 5.79
C LEU A 108 5.63 -0.91 4.55
N GLN A 109 6.57 -0.02 4.76
CA GLN A 109 7.52 0.45 3.76
C GLN A 109 8.79 -0.38 3.80
N LYS A 110 9.29 -0.67 4.99
CA LYS A 110 10.48 -1.50 5.21
C LYS A 110 10.38 -2.30 6.49
N ILE A 111 11.24 -3.30 6.60
CA ILE A 111 11.51 -4.01 7.85
C ILE A 111 12.99 -3.91 8.21
N VAL A 112 13.26 -4.03 9.51
CA VAL A 112 14.60 -4.26 10.05
C VAL A 112 14.59 -5.62 10.73
N MET A 113 15.46 -6.51 10.32
CA MET A 113 15.63 -7.84 10.93
C MET A 113 16.46 -7.76 12.22
N ALA A 114 16.42 -8.79 13.06
CA ALA A 114 17.15 -8.83 14.32
C ALA A 114 18.68 -8.62 14.17
N ASN A 115 19.25 -8.96 13.02
CA ASN A 115 20.67 -8.74 12.70
C ASN A 115 20.98 -7.34 12.17
N GLY A 116 19.98 -6.43 12.15
CA GLY A 116 20.11 -5.06 11.63
C GLY A 116 19.95 -4.92 10.13
N LYS A 117 19.73 -6.02 9.37
CA LYS A 117 19.49 -5.93 7.93
C LYS A 117 18.17 -5.25 7.67
N GLU A 118 18.19 -4.19 6.87
CA GLU A 118 16.99 -3.51 6.37
C GLU A 118 16.56 -4.09 5.02
N MET A 119 15.24 -4.19 4.82
CA MET A 119 14.65 -4.63 3.56
C MET A 119 13.42 -3.79 3.22
N ASP A 120 13.43 -3.17 2.05
CA ASP A 120 12.31 -2.36 1.55
C ASP A 120 11.24 -3.25 0.90
N LEU A 121 9.95 -2.92 1.09
CA LEU A 121 8.84 -3.59 0.43
C LEU A 121 8.43 -2.91 -0.89
N TYR A 122 8.69 -1.61 -1.02
CA TYR A 122 8.24 -0.82 -2.18
C TYR A 122 9.38 -0.28 -3.06
N GLY A 123 10.64 -0.65 -2.81
CA GLY A 123 11.78 0.07 -3.33
C GLY A 123 11.96 1.40 -2.60
N GLN A 124 13.03 2.11 -2.89
CA GLN A 124 13.28 3.41 -2.29
C GLN A 124 12.17 4.39 -2.73
N LEU A 125 11.07 4.41 -1.99
CA LEU A 125 10.21 5.57 -1.98
C LEU A 125 11.10 6.72 -1.48
N ARG A 126 11.45 7.63 -2.38
CA ARG A 126 11.94 8.94 -1.97
C ARG A 126 10.96 9.44 -0.93
N VAL A 127 11.35 9.40 0.33
CA VAL A 127 10.71 10.22 1.35
C VAL A 127 10.91 11.63 0.84
N LEU A 128 9.87 12.22 0.25
CA LEU A 128 9.88 13.65 0.00
C LEU A 128 10.11 14.27 1.37
N PRO A 129 11.17 15.07 1.57
CA PRO A 129 11.33 15.76 2.84
C PRO A 129 10.02 16.49 3.11
N ALA A 130 9.54 16.41 4.35
CA ALA A 130 8.38 17.17 4.78
C ALA A 130 8.60 18.61 4.28
N ALA A 131 7.59 19.14 3.57
CA ALA A 131 7.68 20.49 3.04
C ALA A 131 8.06 21.40 4.21
N ASP A 132 9.22 22.01 4.12
CA ASP A 132 9.71 22.97 5.11
C ASP A 132 8.70 24.12 5.13
N PRO A 133 7.99 24.37 6.24
CA PRO A 133 7.00 25.43 6.32
C PRO A 133 7.61 26.83 6.17
N THR A 134 8.94 26.93 6.09
CA THR A 134 9.66 28.22 5.97
C THR A 134 9.91 28.66 4.52
N THR A 135 9.57 27.89 3.49
CA THR A 135 9.77 28.30 2.10
C THR A 135 8.54 29.00 1.50
N SER A 136 7.76 29.71 2.31
CA SER A 136 6.78 30.68 1.82
C SER A 136 7.34 32.07 1.93
N THR A 137 8.42 32.37 1.23
CA THR A 137 8.93 33.73 1.18
C THR A 137 8.99 34.23 -0.25
N GLY A 138 8.11 35.23 -0.50
CA GLY A 138 8.48 36.37 -1.32
C GLY A 138 8.49 36.18 -2.82
N ARG A 139 7.31 36.06 -3.42
CA ARG A 139 7.13 36.58 -4.77
C ARG A 139 6.93 38.08 -4.66
N GLU A 140 8.07 38.81 -4.55
CA GLU A 140 8.14 40.24 -4.60
C GLU A 140 7.56 40.73 -5.92
N GLN A 141 6.51 41.52 -5.81
CA GLN A 141 5.89 42.25 -6.91
C GLN A 141 6.90 43.27 -7.45
N ARG A 142 7.42 43.01 -8.64
CA ARG A 142 8.09 44.09 -9.41
C ARG A 142 7.00 44.99 -9.98
N SER A 143 6.82 46.11 -9.34
CA SER A 143 6.08 47.25 -9.88
C SER A 143 6.79 47.74 -11.14
N VAL A 144 6.12 47.65 -12.27
CA VAL A 144 6.54 48.33 -13.49
C VAL A 144 6.04 49.78 -13.38
N THR A 145 6.96 50.67 -13.11
CA THR A 145 6.72 52.12 -13.24
C THR A 145 7.06 52.50 -14.68
N SER A 146 6.01 52.88 -15.40
CA SER A 146 6.13 53.49 -16.72
C SER A 146 6.68 54.91 -16.65
N ARG A 147 7.56 55.21 -17.55
CA ARG A 147 7.77 56.54 -18.13
C ARG A 147 7.91 56.39 -19.63
#